data_5eddbfa4307b5d31f8b5040b05d9776f
#
_entry.id   5eddbfa4307b5d31f8b5040b05d9776f
#
_cell.length_a   1.000
_cell.length_b   1.000
_cell.length_c   1.000
_cell.angle_alpha   90.00
_cell.angle_beta   90.00
_cell.angle_gamma   90.00
#
_symmetry.space_group_name_H-M   'P 1'
#
loop_
_entity.id
_entity.type
_entity.pdbx_description
1 polymer ?
#
loop_
_entity_poly.entity_id
_entity_poly.type
_entity_poly.pdbx_seq_one_letter_code
_entity_poly.pdbx_strand_id
1 'polypeptide(L)'
;MKDKFICILSPMTLAVVILLDLAVIGYGVFAVYRLTQVRTGMTVIFAIIEIAAIVIAVLTTKETVKNGLLLRATDFEFTGMDKDNVYAYNQIKEITGYKDEAPSLVKNFIDRHAVLTLTLTDDTTVLLDLGLCQKRTLEAVQKALCERCGVDYQPPTVKTKLEFKSLRKRGETEKAEKQPDTAEAPTTADQQDDTVK
;
A
#
# COMPACT_ATOMS: atom_id res chain seq x y z
N MET A 1 14.21 -4.99 21.75
CA MET A 1 13.32 -5.86 20.95
C MET A 1 13.88 -5.95 19.54
N LYS A 2 13.79 -7.13 18.88
CA LYS A 2 14.25 -7.23 17.48
C LYS A 2 13.18 -6.69 16.54
N ASP A 3 13.61 -6.04 15.46
CA ASP A 3 12.73 -5.61 14.39
C ASP A 3 12.07 -6.82 13.74
N LYS A 4 10.77 -6.71 13.46
CA LYS A 4 9.99 -7.79 12.84
C LYS A 4 9.24 -7.23 11.64
N PHE A 5 9.43 -7.86 10.50
CA PHE A 5 8.67 -7.57 9.29
C PHE A 5 7.55 -8.59 9.11
N ILE A 6 6.34 -8.11 8.86
CA ILE A 6 5.17 -8.93 8.54
C ILE A 6 4.72 -8.53 7.13
N CYS A 7 4.91 -9.43 6.16
CA CYS A 7 4.45 -9.22 4.80
C CYS A 7 2.92 -9.28 4.76
N ILE A 8 2.29 -8.27 4.20
CA ILE A 8 0.82 -8.18 4.06
C ILE A 8 0.36 -8.94 2.82
N LEU A 9 1.27 -9.12 1.85
CA LEU A 9 0.95 -9.77 0.59
C LEU A 9 0.50 -11.21 0.82
N SER A 10 -0.60 -11.58 0.16
CA SER A 10 -1.09 -12.95 0.18
C SER A 10 -0.11 -13.92 -0.49
N PRO A 11 0.09 -15.12 0.05
CA PRO A 11 0.91 -16.14 -0.60
C PRO A 11 0.40 -16.52 -1.99
N MET A 12 -0.90 -16.41 -2.24
CA MET A 12 -1.47 -16.65 -3.57
C MET A 12 -1.06 -15.56 -4.57
N THR A 13 -1.16 -14.29 -4.18
CA THR A 13 -0.70 -13.17 -5.00
C THR A 13 0.80 -13.25 -5.26
N LEU A 14 1.59 -13.60 -4.24
CA LEU A 14 3.03 -13.82 -4.39
C LEU A 14 3.34 -14.94 -5.39
N ALA A 15 2.61 -16.07 -5.31
CA ALA A 15 2.78 -17.19 -6.24
C ALA A 15 2.46 -16.79 -7.69
N VAL A 16 1.39 -16.00 -7.91
CA VAL A 16 1.03 -15.49 -9.23
C VAL A 16 2.10 -14.56 -9.78
N VAL A 17 2.62 -13.63 -8.96
CA VAL A 17 3.71 -12.72 -9.35
C VAL A 17 4.95 -13.49 -9.75
N ILE A 18 5.39 -14.45 -8.92
CA ILE A 18 6.57 -15.30 -9.23
C ILE A 18 6.36 -16.09 -10.53
N LEU A 19 5.17 -16.63 -10.75
CA LEU A 19 4.86 -17.40 -11.96
C LEU A 19 4.89 -16.51 -13.21
N LEU A 20 4.37 -15.28 -13.09
CA LEU A 20 4.45 -14.27 -14.15
C LEU A 20 5.90 -13.88 -14.46
N ASP A 21 6.72 -13.64 -13.44
CA ASP A 21 8.14 -13.32 -13.60
C ASP A 21 8.89 -14.47 -14.29
N LEU A 22 8.62 -15.71 -13.88
CA LEU A 22 9.21 -16.89 -14.53
C LEU A 22 8.80 -17.01 -15.99
N ALA A 23 7.55 -16.69 -16.33
CA ALA A 23 7.08 -16.69 -17.72
C ALA A 23 7.79 -15.62 -18.55
N VAL A 24 7.95 -14.40 -18.02
CA VAL A 24 8.67 -13.29 -18.68
C VAL A 24 10.15 -13.67 -18.88
N ILE A 25 10.82 -14.19 -17.87
CA ILE A 25 12.21 -14.62 -17.96
C ILE A 25 12.36 -15.76 -18.98
N GLY A 26 11.46 -16.75 -18.94
CA GLY A 26 11.48 -17.88 -19.88
C GLY A 26 11.31 -17.43 -21.34
N TYR A 27 10.40 -16.46 -21.56
CA TYR A 27 10.23 -15.87 -22.89
C TYR A 27 11.46 -15.06 -23.31
N GLY A 28 12.10 -14.34 -22.38
CA GLY A 28 13.34 -13.60 -22.64
C GLY A 28 14.49 -14.52 -23.07
N VAL A 29 14.68 -15.66 -22.41
CA VAL A 29 15.65 -16.68 -22.81
C VAL A 29 15.36 -17.19 -24.23
N PHE A 30 14.09 -17.47 -24.53
CA PHE A 30 13.67 -17.88 -25.87
C PHE A 30 13.93 -16.78 -26.91
N ALA A 31 13.64 -15.53 -26.63
CA ALA A 31 13.90 -14.40 -27.53
C ALA A 31 15.40 -14.25 -27.85
N VAL A 32 16.27 -14.36 -26.84
CA VAL A 32 17.73 -14.34 -27.02
C VAL A 32 18.18 -15.51 -27.88
N TYR A 33 17.68 -16.72 -27.62
CA TYR A 33 17.98 -17.90 -28.46
C TYR A 33 17.59 -17.67 -29.93
N ARG A 34 16.39 -17.12 -30.18
CA ARG A 34 15.95 -16.79 -31.55
C ARG A 34 16.84 -15.73 -32.20
N LEU A 35 17.36 -14.76 -31.47
CA LEU A 35 18.28 -13.74 -31.97
C LEU A 35 19.60 -14.34 -32.43
N THR A 36 20.08 -15.43 -31.82
CA THR A 36 21.28 -16.13 -32.24
C THR A 36 21.09 -16.90 -33.55
N GLN A 37 19.86 -17.35 -33.83
CA GLN A 37 19.54 -18.13 -35.02
C GLN A 37 19.19 -17.24 -36.24
N VAL A 38 18.46 -16.17 -36.04
CA VAL A 38 17.97 -15.30 -37.10
C VAL A 38 18.21 -13.84 -36.72
N ARG A 39 19.15 -13.17 -37.40
CA ARG A 39 19.45 -11.75 -37.21
C ARG A 39 18.65 -10.89 -38.19
N THR A 40 17.41 -10.65 -37.92
CA THR A 40 16.59 -9.65 -38.65
C THR A 40 16.37 -8.43 -37.77
N GLY A 41 16.13 -7.26 -38.38
CA GLY A 41 15.84 -6.04 -37.61
C GLY A 41 14.67 -6.22 -36.63
N MET A 42 13.66 -6.99 -36.98
CA MET A 42 12.53 -7.31 -36.12
C MET A 42 12.93 -8.12 -34.87
N THR A 43 13.83 -9.11 -35.02
CA THR A 43 14.29 -9.89 -33.83
C THR A 43 15.09 -9.04 -32.85
N VAL A 44 15.80 -8.03 -33.31
CA VAL A 44 16.51 -7.07 -32.44
C VAL A 44 15.51 -6.21 -31.67
N ILE A 45 14.46 -5.70 -32.33
CA ILE A 45 13.43 -4.90 -31.70
C ILE A 45 12.71 -5.72 -30.61
N PHE A 46 12.32 -6.96 -30.90
CA PHE A 46 11.68 -7.84 -29.90
C PHE A 46 12.59 -8.12 -28.70
N ALA A 47 13.89 -8.32 -28.91
CA ALA A 47 14.84 -8.53 -27.82
C ALA A 47 14.96 -7.28 -26.91
N ILE A 48 14.94 -6.08 -27.47
CA ILE A 48 14.96 -4.83 -26.68
C ILE A 48 13.67 -4.69 -25.84
N ILE A 49 12.49 -4.95 -26.44
CA ILE A 49 11.21 -4.91 -25.72
C ILE A 49 11.22 -5.91 -24.57
N GLU A 50 11.74 -7.11 -24.80
CA GLU A 50 11.79 -8.16 -23.78
C GLU A 50 12.73 -7.82 -22.62
N ILE A 51 13.87 -7.24 -22.90
CA ILE A 51 14.78 -6.74 -21.85
C ILE A 51 14.07 -5.67 -20.99
N ALA A 52 13.36 -4.74 -21.64
CA ALA A 52 12.57 -3.74 -20.93
C ALA A 52 11.46 -4.38 -20.07
N ALA A 53 10.76 -5.39 -20.59
CA ALA A 53 9.74 -6.13 -19.85
C ALA A 53 10.31 -6.84 -18.62
N ILE A 54 11.48 -7.48 -18.73
CA ILE A 54 12.17 -8.12 -17.60
C ILE A 54 12.53 -7.08 -16.53
N VAL A 55 13.08 -5.93 -16.93
CA VAL A 55 13.43 -4.86 -15.98
C VAL A 55 12.19 -4.36 -15.24
N ILE A 56 11.09 -4.12 -15.96
CA ILE A 56 9.81 -3.69 -15.35
C ILE A 56 9.30 -4.77 -14.40
N ALA A 57 9.28 -6.04 -14.78
CA ALA A 57 8.85 -7.15 -13.94
C ALA A 57 9.64 -7.21 -12.63
N VAL A 58 10.97 -7.15 -12.69
CA VAL A 58 11.83 -7.16 -11.49
C VAL A 58 11.58 -5.95 -10.59
N LEU A 59 11.39 -4.75 -11.16
CA LEU A 59 11.10 -3.54 -10.38
C LEU A 59 9.73 -3.63 -9.70
N THR A 60 8.69 -4.04 -10.42
CA THR A 60 7.33 -4.18 -9.87
C THR A 60 7.26 -5.25 -8.79
N THR A 61 7.92 -6.39 -8.98
CA THR A 61 7.99 -7.45 -7.97
C THR A 61 8.71 -6.97 -6.72
N LYS A 62 9.83 -6.26 -6.87
CA LYS A 62 10.57 -5.68 -5.74
C LYS A 62 9.70 -4.71 -4.92
N GLU A 63 8.96 -3.83 -5.58
CA GLU A 63 8.05 -2.92 -4.89
C GLU A 63 6.88 -3.66 -4.22
N THR A 64 6.31 -4.66 -4.90
CA THR A 64 5.19 -5.44 -4.39
C THR A 64 5.58 -6.24 -3.13
N VAL A 65 6.77 -6.85 -3.11
CA VAL A 65 7.24 -7.66 -1.96
C VAL A 65 7.57 -6.79 -0.74
N LYS A 66 7.86 -5.50 -0.92
CA LYS A 66 8.12 -4.57 0.19
C LYS A 66 6.86 -4.20 0.97
N ASN A 67 5.66 -4.46 0.44
CA ASN A 67 4.42 -4.13 1.12
C ASN A 67 4.26 -4.95 2.39
N GLY A 68 4.30 -4.30 3.53
CA GLY A 68 4.24 -4.97 4.81
C GLY A 68 4.24 -4.03 6.00
N LEU A 69 4.19 -4.63 7.17
CA LEU A 69 4.31 -3.96 8.45
C LEU A 69 5.70 -4.20 9.03
N LEU A 70 6.47 -3.14 9.19
CA LEU A 70 7.75 -3.14 9.89
C LEU A 70 7.53 -2.70 11.34
N LEU A 71 7.73 -3.62 12.27
CA LEU A 71 7.65 -3.37 13.70
C LEU A 71 9.06 -3.11 14.21
N ARG A 72 9.36 -1.88 14.66
CA ARG A 72 10.60 -1.49 15.31
C ARG A 72 10.47 -1.54 16.84
N ALA A 73 11.46 -1.09 17.56
CA ALA A 73 11.44 -1.10 19.03
C ALA A 73 10.44 -0.10 19.62
N THR A 74 10.32 1.09 19.03
CA THR A 74 9.54 2.24 19.54
C THR A 74 8.35 2.63 18.66
N ASP A 75 8.39 2.24 17.39
CA ASP A 75 7.44 2.62 16.36
C ASP A 75 7.14 1.48 15.39
N PHE A 76 6.17 1.69 14.53
CA PHE A 76 5.90 0.81 13.41
C PHE A 76 5.63 1.62 12.14
N GLU A 77 5.93 0.99 11.00
CA GLU A 77 5.81 1.59 9.68
C GLU A 77 5.08 0.63 8.74
N PHE A 78 4.11 1.13 8.00
CA PHE A 78 3.52 0.42 6.87
C PHE A 78 4.33 0.73 5.61
N THR A 79 5.16 -0.21 5.18
CA THR A 79 5.97 -0.08 3.96
C THR A 79 5.09 -0.33 2.73
N GLY A 80 5.31 0.47 1.66
CA GLY A 80 4.54 0.38 0.42
C GLY A 80 3.26 1.22 0.39
N MET A 81 2.97 1.97 1.45
CA MET A 81 1.96 3.02 1.51
C MET A 81 2.64 4.41 1.43
N ASP A 82 1.85 5.48 1.37
CA ASP A 82 2.37 6.86 1.32
C ASP A 82 3.35 7.15 2.47
N LYS A 83 4.29 8.07 2.23
CA LYS A 83 5.52 8.29 3.01
C LYS A 83 5.37 8.60 4.51
N ASP A 84 4.16 8.88 5.01
CA ASP A 84 3.95 9.32 6.40
C ASP A 84 3.26 8.29 7.30
N ASN A 85 3.45 7.00 7.03
CA ASN A 85 2.80 5.91 7.77
C ASN A 85 3.69 5.30 8.87
N VAL A 86 4.40 6.17 9.61
CA VAL A 86 5.18 5.79 10.81
C VAL A 86 4.43 6.28 12.04
N TYR A 87 4.14 5.38 12.96
CA TYR A 87 3.39 5.67 14.18
C TYR A 87 4.12 5.11 15.40
N ALA A 88 4.21 5.91 16.46
CA ALA A 88 4.72 5.43 17.75
C ALA A 88 3.64 4.62 18.48
N TYR A 89 4.04 3.54 19.14
CA TYR A 89 3.09 2.65 19.87
C TYR A 89 2.26 3.38 20.92
N ASN A 90 2.86 4.36 21.62
CA ASN A 90 2.21 5.14 22.68
C ASN A 90 1.15 6.14 22.16
N GLN A 91 1.10 6.37 20.85
CA GLN A 91 0.11 7.25 20.22
C GLN A 91 -1.19 6.52 19.86
N ILE A 92 -1.22 5.20 19.99
CA ILE A 92 -2.34 4.39 19.56
C ILE A 92 -3.26 4.09 20.76
N LYS A 93 -4.54 4.48 20.63
CA LYS A 93 -5.59 4.25 21.61
C LYS A 93 -6.40 3.00 21.30
N GLU A 94 -6.70 2.76 20.01
CA GLU A 94 -7.51 1.64 19.56
C GLU A 94 -7.12 1.20 18.15
N ILE A 95 -7.25 -0.10 17.88
CA ILE A 95 -6.94 -0.71 16.59
C ILE A 95 -8.11 -1.57 16.15
N THR A 96 -8.80 -1.17 15.07
CA THR A 96 -9.95 -1.91 14.54
C THR A 96 -9.68 -2.36 13.10
N GLY A 97 -9.86 -3.64 12.84
CA GLY A 97 -9.71 -4.24 11.51
C GLY A 97 -11.06 -4.41 10.81
N TYR A 98 -11.10 -4.09 9.53
CA TYR A 98 -12.26 -4.32 8.67
C TYR A 98 -11.85 -5.12 7.44
N LYS A 99 -12.71 -6.03 7.02
CA LYS A 99 -12.55 -6.82 5.78
C LYS A 99 -13.83 -6.84 4.99
N ASP A 100 -13.70 -6.95 3.68
CA ASP A 100 -14.82 -7.05 2.76
C ASP A 100 -15.60 -8.37 2.96
N GLU A 101 -16.91 -8.34 2.67
CA GLU A 101 -17.75 -9.53 2.71
C GLU A 101 -17.39 -10.49 1.56
N ALA A 102 -17.27 -11.79 1.86
CA ALA A 102 -16.98 -12.80 0.85
C ALA A 102 -18.19 -13.64 0.51
N PRO A 103 -18.29 -14.12 -0.73
CA PRO A 103 -19.18 -15.20 -1.10
C PRO A 103 -18.95 -16.43 -0.21
N SER A 104 -20.04 -17.09 0.21
CA SER A 104 -20.01 -18.13 1.27
C SER A 104 -19.15 -19.36 0.99
N LEU A 105 -18.93 -19.70 -0.29
CA LEU A 105 -18.23 -20.92 -0.70
C LEU A 105 -16.70 -20.86 -0.65
N VAL A 106 -16.10 -19.67 -0.56
CA VAL A 106 -14.64 -19.49 -0.73
C VAL A 106 -14.03 -18.64 0.40
N LYS A 107 -14.64 -18.64 1.57
CA LYS A 107 -14.34 -17.73 2.70
C LYS A 107 -12.87 -17.69 3.15
N ASN A 108 -12.11 -18.76 2.95
CA ASN A 108 -10.77 -18.88 3.53
C ASN A 108 -9.61 -18.74 2.52
N PHE A 109 -9.91 -18.79 1.22
CA PHE A 109 -8.88 -18.88 0.17
C PHE A 109 -8.76 -17.63 -0.70
N ILE A 110 -9.75 -16.72 -0.66
CA ILE A 110 -9.73 -15.50 -1.48
C ILE A 110 -9.17 -14.34 -0.67
N ASP A 111 -8.22 -13.63 -1.26
CA ASP A 111 -7.77 -12.34 -0.78
C ASP A 111 -8.92 -11.35 -0.82
N ARG A 112 -9.01 -10.53 0.21
CA ARG A 112 -10.07 -9.54 0.37
C ARG A 112 -9.47 -8.20 0.65
N HIS A 113 -10.17 -7.20 0.21
CA HIS A 113 -9.85 -5.84 0.60
C HIS A 113 -10.00 -5.69 2.11
N ALA A 114 -8.93 -5.25 2.76
CA ALA A 114 -8.88 -5.05 4.19
C ALA A 114 -8.41 -3.63 4.50
N VAL A 115 -8.99 -3.07 5.54
CA VAL A 115 -8.65 -1.74 6.05
C VAL A 115 -8.40 -1.87 7.55
N LEU A 116 -7.32 -1.28 8.02
CA LEU A 116 -7.02 -1.12 9.43
C LEU A 116 -7.30 0.33 9.83
N THR A 117 -8.06 0.50 10.90
CA THR A 117 -8.34 1.81 11.47
C THR A 117 -7.55 1.95 12.76
N LEU A 118 -6.72 2.97 12.84
CA LEU A 118 -5.98 3.35 14.03
C LEU A 118 -6.65 4.58 14.65
N THR A 119 -7.07 4.50 15.89
CA THR A 119 -7.50 5.65 16.66
C THR A 119 -6.32 6.10 17.52
N LEU A 120 -5.88 7.33 17.31
CA LEU A 120 -4.77 7.92 18.04
C LEU A 120 -5.24 8.48 19.40
N THR A 121 -4.31 8.78 20.28
CA THR A 121 -4.60 9.37 21.61
C THR A 121 -5.21 10.76 21.56
N ASP A 122 -5.07 11.47 20.45
CA ASP A 122 -5.72 12.76 20.16
C ASP A 122 -7.13 12.59 19.56
N ASP A 123 -7.70 11.37 19.61
CA ASP A 123 -8.95 10.94 19.00
C ASP A 123 -9.00 11.08 17.47
N THR A 124 -7.85 11.28 16.83
CA THR A 124 -7.73 11.25 15.38
C THR A 124 -7.81 9.83 14.88
N THR A 125 -8.56 9.61 13.82
CA THR A 125 -8.71 8.29 13.19
C THR A 125 -7.93 8.23 11.88
N VAL A 126 -7.00 7.30 11.78
CA VAL A 126 -6.22 7.03 10.56
C VAL A 126 -6.71 5.75 9.91
N LEU A 127 -7.03 5.82 8.64
CA LEU A 127 -7.44 4.66 7.84
C LEU A 127 -6.24 4.18 7.00
N LEU A 128 -5.82 2.95 7.25
CA LEU A 128 -4.75 2.28 6.53
C LEU A 128 -5.36 1.22 5.61
N ASP A 129 -5.29 1.46 4.31
CA ASP A 129 -5.76 0.53 3.30
C ASP A 129 -4.68 -0.53 3.06
N LEU A 130 -4.89 -1.74 3.57
CA LEU A 130 -3.98 -2.87 3.41
C LEU A 130 -4.08 -3.54 2.04
N GLY A 131 -5.04 -3.10 1.20
CA GLY A 131 -5.32 -3.73 -0.08
C GLY A 131 -5.86 -5.14 0.05
N LEU A 132 -5.49 -6.00 -0.89
CA LEU A 132 -5.92 -7.40 -0.90
C LEU A 132 -5.05 -8.24 0.02
N CYS A 133 -5.60 -8.72 1.12
CA CYS A 133 -4.92 -9.62 2.04
C CYS A 133 -5.81 -10.76 2.55
N GLN A 134 -5.18 -11.83 3.04
CA GLN A 134 -5.90 -12.92 3.67
C GLN A 134 -6.39 -12.53 5.08
N LYS A 135 -7.50 -13.15 5.50
CA LYS A 135 -8.03 -13.00 6.86
C LYS A 135 -6.96 -13.24 7.93
N ARG A 136 -6.16 -14.31 7.76
CA ARG A 136 -5.10 -14.69 8.72
C ARG A 136 -4.00 -13.63 8.81
N THR A 137 -3.65 -12.99 7.68
CA THR A 137 -2.65 -11.93 7.64
C THR A 137 -3.15 -10.68 8.34
N LEU A 138 -4.41 -10.27 8.10
CA LEU A 138 -5.03 -9.14 8.79
C LEU A 138 -5.05 -9.37 10.31
N GLU A 139 -5.50 -10.55 10.75
CA GLU A 139 -5.54 -10.91 12.16
C GLU A 139 -4.13 -10.92 12.79
N ALA A 140 -3.14 -11.44 12.08
CA ALA A 140 -1.75 -11.47 12.55
C ALA A 140 -1.15 -10.07 12.68
N VAL A 141 -1.39 -9.18 11.70
CA VAL A 141 -0.96 -7.78 11.74
C VAL A 141 -1.62 -7.06 12.90
N GLN A 142 -2.94 -7.16 13.02
CA GLN A 142 -3.70 -6.50 14.08
C GLN A 142 -3.26 -7.00 15.47
N LYS A 143 -3.13 -8.32 15.66
CA LYS A 143 -2.68 -8.90 16.93
C LYS A 143 -1.28 -8.44 17.30
N ALA A 144 -0.34 -8.46 16.36
CA ALA A 144 1.03 -8.01 16.61
C ALA A 144 1.11 -6.53 16.98
N LEU A 145 0.25 -5.69 16.40
CA LEU A 145 0.14 -4.28 16.77
C LEU A 145 -0.48 -4.09 18.14
N CYS A 146 -1.60 -4.76 18.43
CA CYS A 146 -2.27 -4.70 19.74
C CYS A 146 -1.33 -5.13 20.87
N GLU A 147 -0.56 -6.21 20.69
CA GLU A 147 0.43 -6.68 21.66
C GLU A 147 1.51 -5.63 21.95
N ARG A 148 1.93 -4.86 20.94
CA ARG A 148 2.98 -3.84 21.10
C ARG A 148 2.46 -2.50 21.62
N CYS A 149 1.25 -2.13 21.23
CA CYS A 149 0.59 -0.91 21.71
C CYS A 149 -0.01 -1.08 23.11
N GLY A 150 -0.15 -2.32 23.62
CA GLY A 150 -0.84 -2.59 24.89
C GLY A 150 -2.34 -2.37 24.83
N VAL A 151 -2.94 -2.53 23.63
CA VAL A 151 -4.37 -2.32 23.36
C VAL A 151 -5.07 -3.66 23.24
N ASP A 152 -6.31 -3.73 23.69
CA ASP A 152 -7.11 -4.94 23.61
C ASP A 152 -7.40 -5.34 22.16
N TYR A 153 -7.16 -6.62 21.85
CA TYR A 153 -7.41 -7.16 20.50
C TYR A 153 -8.91 -7.38 20.29
N GLN A 154 -9.43 -6.79 19.24
CA GLN A 154 -10.78 -7.02 18.74
C GLN A 154 -10.72 -7.73 17.38
N PRO A 155 -11.48 -8.81 17.16
CA PRO A 155 -11.46 -9.50 15.87
C PRO A 155 -11.98 -8.60 14.75
N PRO A 156 -11.39 -8.70 13.53
CA PRO A 156 -11.78 -7.85 12.41
C PRO A 156 -13.26 -8.05 12.05
N THR A 157 -13.97 -6.96 11.89
CA THR A 157 -15.38 -6.94 11.46
C THR A 157 -15.52 -7.06 9.95
N VAL A 158 -16.61 -7.69 9.51
CA VAL A 158 -16.95 -7.79 8.08
C VAL A 158 -17.78 -6.57 7.71
N LYS A 159 -17.41 -5.85 6.66
CA LYS A 159 -18.17 -4.71 6.12
C LYS A 159 -18.47 -4.90 4.64
N THR A 160 -19.58 -4.33 4.20
CA THR A 160 -19.95 -4.31 2.78
C THR A 160 -19.08 -3.32 1.99
N LYS A 161 -19.01 -3.49 0.66
CA LYS A 161 -18.28 -2.56 -0.22
C LYS A 161 -18.73 -1.11 -0.11
N LEU A 162 -20.01 -0.88 0.19
CA LEU A 162 -20.57 0.46 0.38
C LEU A 162 -20.05 1.11 1.66
N GLU A 163 -19.94 0.34 2.74
CA GLU A 163 -19.38 0.81 4.02
C GLU A 163 -17.89 1.13 3.91
N PHE A 164 -17.11 0.36 3.15
CA PHE A 164 -15.71 0.67 2.85
C PHE A 164 -15.57 2.00 2.10
N LYS A 165 -16.43 2.26 1.11
CA LYS A 165 -16.44 3.54 0.40
C LYS A 165 -16.74 4.73 1.31
N SER A 166 -17.66 4.56 2.28
CA SER A 166 -18.00 5.61 3.24
C SER A 166 -16.86 5.89 4.22
N LEU A 167 -16.19 4.86 4.71
CA LEU A 167 -15.01 4.97 5.56
C LEU A 167 -13.86 5.72 4.86
N ARG A 168 -13.58 5.34 3.60
CA ARG A 168 -12.53 6.01 2.81
C ARG A 168 -12.82 7.50 2.60
N LYS A 169 -14.07 7.86 2.25
CA LYS A 169 -14.47 9.26 2.10
C LYS A 169 -14.32 10.03 3.41
N ARG A 170 -14.66 9.42 4.56
CA ARG A 170 -14.52 10.04 5.87
C ARG A 170 -13.06 10.34 6.22
N GLY A 171 -12.16 9.38 5.98
CA GLY A 171 -10.72 9.56 6.19
C GLY A 171 -10.09 10.63 5.28
N GLU A 172 -10.56 10.75 4.02
CA GLU A 172 -10.14 11.80 3.09
C GLU A 172 -10.61 13.19 3.54
N THR A 173 -11.81 13.30 4.08
CA THR A 173 -12.39 14.56 4.60
C THR A 173 -11.65 15.01 5.87
N GLU A 174 -11.35 14.10 6.80
CA GLU A 174 -10.60 14.42 8.02
C GLU A 174 -9.15 14.85 7.72
N LYS A 175 -8.50 14.27 6.68
CA LYS A 175 -7.17 14.71 6.22
C LYS A 175 -7.22 16.11 5.58
N ALA A 176 -8.26 16.43 4.82
CA ALA A 176 -8.42 17.74 4.17
C ALA A 176 -8.70 18.87 5.19
N GLU A 177 -9.43 18.57 6.26
CA GLU A 177 -9.78 19.56 7.28
C GLU A 177 -8.61 19.88 8.24
N LYS A 178 -7.61 18.99 8.33
CA LYS A 178 -6.42 19.19 9.18
C LYS A 178 -5.21 19.83 8.47
N GLN A 179 -5.30 20.13 7.16
CA GLN A 179 -4.28 20.95 6.52
C GLN A 179 -4.49 22.42 6.97
N PRO A 180 -3.59 23.01 7.75
CA PRO A 180 -3.73 24.42 8.13
C PRO A 180 -3.65 25.25 6.85
N ASP A 181 -4.64 26.10 6.64
CA ASP A 181 -4.62 27.18 5.66
C ASP A 181 -3.31 27.94 5.85
N THR A 182 -2.35 27.70 4.98
CA THR A 182 -1.19 28.57 4.85
C THR A 182 -1.73 29.85 4.25
N ALA A 183 -1.96 30.82 5.14
CA ALA A 183 -2.44 32.13 4.82
C ALA A 183 -1.63 32.72 3.65
N GLU A 184 -2.30 32.91 2.54
CA GLU A 184 -1.86 33.83 1.50
C GLU A 184 -1.74 35.23 2.11
N ALA A 185 -0.54 35.70 2.24
CA ALA A 185 -0.27 37.12 2.56
C ALA A 185 -0.82 37.98 1.41
N PRO A 186 -1.62 39.01 1.69
CA PRO A 186 -2.08 39.91 0.66
C PRO A 186 -0.90 40.75 0.17
N THR A 187 -0.53 40.52 -1.08
CA THR A 187 0.40 41.42 -1.81
C THR A 187 -0.32 42.77 -2.06
N THR A 188 0.02 43.72 -1.28
CA THR A 188 -0.37 45.15 -1.50
C THR A 188 0.20 45.60 -2.84
N ALA A 189 -0.66 45.79 -3.82
CA ALA A 189 -0.33 46.47 -5.04
C ALA A 189 -0.26 47.95 -4.74
N ASP A 190 0.94 48.53 -4.81
CA ASP A 190 1.17 49.94 -4.86
C ASP A 190 0.63 50.51 -6.20
N GLN A 191 -0.39 51.34 -6.06
CA GLN A 191 -0.76 52.32 -7.07
C GLN A 191 0.31 53.39 -7.10
N GLN A 192 0.92 53.54 -8.22
CA GLN A 192 1.57 54.82 -8.56
C GLN A 192 1.01 55.36 -9.88
N ASP A 193 0.13 56.27 -9.65
CA ASP A 193 -0.32 57.35 -10.53
C ASP A 193 0.90 58.21 -10.96
N ASP A 194 1.07 58.43 -12.21
CA ASP A 194 1.76 59.63 -12.70
C ASP A 194 1.27 60.03 -14.11
N THR A 195 0.43 61.02 -14.07
CA THR A 195 0.08 61.94 -15.15
C THR A 195 1.29 62.74 -15.63
N VAL A 196 1.18 63.28 -16.82
CA VAL A 196 1.74 64.50 -17.41
C VAL A 196 2.82 64.34 -18.50
N LYS A 197 2.40 64.60 -19.60
CA LYS A 197 2.70 65.43 -20.82
C LYS A 197 2.84 64.63 -22.08
#